data_bef8bd59aa8fb88e2189cb245bd78eb2
#
_entry.id   bef8bd59aa8fb88e2189cb245bd78eb2
#
_cell.length_a   1.000
_cell.length_b   1.000
_cell.length_c   1.000
_cell.angle_alpha   90.00
_cell.angle_beta   90.00
_cell.angle_gamma   90.00
#
_symmetry.space_group_name_H-M   'P 1'
#
loop_
_entity.id
_entity.type
_entity.pdbx_description
1 polymer ?
#
loop_
_entity_poly.entity_id
_entity_poly.type
_entity_poly.pdbx_seq_one_letter_code
_entity_poly.pdbx_strand_id
1 'polypeptide(L)'
;MPIYELAALGASLCFAIGGMLAVEPSRALGAIRFNRIRMLIMAAILFAVSLVTGGINSLSIEAFPILLVSGIVGIFLGDTFLFAGLRRVGPRRNAVMFAFNAPLTAIAGIFYLDEVLSLPVFLGCVLVTTGVVVAIVYGKTQSSSNHWDEVHGSLPLGLFFGFLAAVGQAGGILLSRPLMEQGVDPIAGSAVRVAIAAIALVVVYEVSNRQVTRDHSAWTSKVIAQTLGSGVIGMGVGMTLVM
;
A
#
# COMPACT_ATOMS: atom_id res chain seq x y z
N MET A 1 4.08 0.62 25.61
CA MET A 1 4.65 1.55 24.59
C MET A 1 5.70 0.90 23.69
N PRO A 2 6.77 0.27 24.16
CA PRO A 2 7.80 -0.26 23.23
C PRO A 2 7.30 -1.31 22.22
N ILE A 3 6.23 -2.04 22.53
CA ILE A 3 5.72 -3.11 21.65
C ILE A 3 5.04 -2.54 20.39
N TYR A 4 4.33 -1.43 20.51
CA TYR A 4 3.69 -0.77 19.35
C TYR A 4 4.70 -0.12 18.43
N GLU A 5 5.76 0.47 18.99
CA GLU A 5 6.86 1.05 18.22
C GLU A 5 7.63 -0.04 17.46
N LEU A 6 7.89 -1.20 18.10
CA LEU A 6 8.50 -2.36 17.45
C LEU A 6 7.60 -2.94 16.34
N ALA A 7 6.29 -3.00 16.58
CA ALA A 7 5.34 -3.43 15.55
C ALA A 7 5.33 -2.50 14.34
N ALA A 8 5.37 -1.17 14.56
CA ALA A 8 5.45 -0.18 13.48
C ALA A 8 6.76 -0.30 12.67
N LEU A 9 7.90 -0.54 13.35
CA LEU A 9 9.17 -0.80 12.67
C LEU A 9 9.13 -2.11 11.88
N GLY A 10 8.57 -3.16 12.46
CA GLY A 10 8.35 -4.44 11.79
C GLY A 10 7.47 -4.31 10.55
N ALA A 11 6.38 -3.56 10.66
CA ALA A 11 5.50 -3.24 9.53
C ALA A 11 6.24 -2.50 8.41
N SER A 12 7.04 -1.49 8.77
CA SER A 12 7.83 -0.71 7.81
C SER A 12 8.82 -1.60 7.05
N LEU A 13 9.47 -2.54 7.75
CA LEU A 13 10.35 -3.52 7.14
C LEU A 13 9.59 -4.47 6.20
N CYS A 14 8.41 -4.96 6.61
CA CYS A 14 7.55 -5.79 5.77
C CYS A 14 7.09 -5.06 4.51
N PHE A 15 6.70 -3.79 4.61
CA PHE A 15 6.36 -2.97 3.45
C PHE A 15 7.55 -2.75 2.51
N ALA A 16 8.74 -2.51 3.05
CA ALA A 16 9.95 -2.35 2.24
C ALA A 16 10.29 -3.62 1.46
N ILE A 17 10.30 -4.78 2.13
CA ILE A 17 10.54 -6.09 1.49
C ILE A 17 9.44 -6.40 0.48
N GLY A 18 8.18 -6.22 0.84
CA GLY A 18 7.04 -6.43 -0.04
C GLY A 18 7.09 -5.54 -1.29
N GLY A 19 7.51 -4.28 -1.12
CA GLY A 19 7.73 -3.34 -2.21
C GLY A 19 8.84 -3.78 -3.18
N MET A 20 9.98 -4.25 -2.65
CA MET A 20 11.06 -4.79 -3.47
C MET A 20 10.62 -6.02 -4.27
N LEU A 21 9.91 -6.95 -3.64
CA LEU A 21 9.37 -8.14 -4.30
C LEU A 21 8.33 -7.79 -5.39
N ALA A 22 7.65 -6.66 -5.26
CA ALA A 22 6.63 -6.22 -6.21
C ALA A 22 7.21 -5.60 -7.51
N VAL A 23 8.49 -5.23 -7.55
CA VAL A 23 9.09 -4.50 -8.68
C VAL A 23 8.99 -5.30 -9.97
N GLU A 24 9.55 -6.50 -10.00
CA GLU A 24 9.61 -7.34 -11.19
C GLU A 24 8.20 -7.81 -11.65
N PRO A 25 7.33 -8.33 -10.76
CA PRO A 25 5.96 -8.68 -11.14
C PRO A 25 5.14 -7.49 -11.66
N SER A 26 5.27 -6.31 -11.05
CA SER A 26 4.54 -5.13 -11.50
C SER A 26 4.99 -4.64 -12.88
N ARG A 27 6.27 -4.82 -13.23
CA ARG A 27 6.82 -4.52 -14.55
C ARG A 27 6.37 -5.56 -15.58
N ALA A 28 6.46 -6.85 -15.24
CA ALA A 28 6.12 -7.95 -16.13
C ALA A 28 4.61 -8.03 -16.45
N LEU A 29 3.76 -7.90 -15.42
CA LEU A 29 2.32 -8.08 -15.54
C LEU A 29 1.54 -6.76 -15.74
N GLY A 30 2.16 -5.64 -15.46
CA GLY A 30 1.48 -4.36 -15.34
C GLY A 30 0.88 -4.13 -13.95
N ALA A 31 0.70 -2.84 -13.58
CA ALA A 31 0.25 -2.46 -12.23
C ALA A 31 -1.10 -3.08 -11.85
N ILE A 32 -2.10 -2.96 -12.72
CA ILE A 32 -3.47 -3.43 -12.45
C ILE A 32 -3.53 -4.95 -12.36
N ARG A 33 -2.93 -5.67 -13.33
CA ARG A 33 -2.98 -7.14 -13.36
C ARG A 33 -2.23 -7.75 -12.17
N PHE A 34 -1.04 -7.24 -11.85
CA PHE A 34 -0.27 -7.65 -10.69
C PHE A 34 -1.06 -7.41 -9.40
N ASN A 35 -1.57 -6.18 -9.20
CA ASN A 35 -2.28 -5.82 -7.97
C ASN A 35 -3.58 -6.62 -7.80
N ARG A 36 -4.34 -6.84 -8.88
CA ARG A 36 -5.55 -7.69 -8.84
C ARG A 36 -5.26 -9.07 -8.27
N ILE A 37 -4.24 -9.76 -8.78
CA ILE A 37 -3.93 -11.13 -8.36
C ILE A 37 -3.47 -11.14 -6.91
N ARG A 38 -2.59 -10.20 -6.56
CA ARG A 38 -2.13 -10.03 -5.19
C ARG A 38 -3.29 -9.81 -4.23
N MET A 39 -4.24 -8.93 -4.56
CA MET A 39 -5.40 -8.63 -3.73
C MET A 39 -6.36 -9.81 -3.58
N LEU A 40 -6.61 -10.57 -4.65
CA LEU A 40 -7.46 -11.76 -4.58
C LEU A 40 -6.88 -12.82 -3.64
N ILE A 41 -5.58 -13.07 -3.74
CA ILE A 41 -4.90 -14.03 -2.87
C ILE A 41 -4.94 -13.54 -1.41
N MET A 42 -4.65 -12.27 -1.18
CA MET A 42 -4.64 -11.70 0.16
C MET A 42 -6.02 -11.62 0.78
N ALA A 43 -7.07 -11.29 0.00
CA ALA A 43 -8.44 -11.36 0.47
C ALA A 43 -8.78 -12.76 0.99
N ALA A 44 -8.47 -13.80 0.21
CA ALA A 44 -8.71 -15.18 0.61
C ALA A 44 -7.97 -15.56 1.90
N ILE A 45 -6.69 -15.19 2.02
CA ILE A 45 -5.88 -15.47 3.21
C ILE A 45 -6.43 -14.73 4.44
N LEU A 46 -6.67 -13.42 4.33
CA LEU A 46 -7.17 -12.62 5.46
C LEU A 46 -8.55 -13.04 5.90
N PHE A 47 -9.44 -13.40 4.97
CA PHE A 47 -10.75 -13.98 5.33
C PHE A 47 -10.60 -15.31 6.04
N ALA A 48 -9.74 -16.21 5.56
CA ALA A 48 -9.49 -17.50 6.20
C ALA A 48 -8.94 -17.30 7.63
N VAL A 49 -7.97 -16.40 7.82
CA VAL A 49 -7.43 -16.08 9.15
C VAL A 49 -8.51 -15.47 10.04
N SER A 50 -9.30 -14.50 9.55
CA SER A 50 -10.38 -13.85 10.30
C SER A 50 -11.48 -14.84 10.75
N LEU A 51 -11.77 -15.87 9.92
CA LEU A 51 -12.68 -16.94 10.30
C LEU A 51 -12.12 -17.82 11.42
N VAL A 52 -10.82 -18.21 11.31
CA VAL A 52 -10.17 -19.06 12.31
C VAL A 52 -10.00 -18.34 13.64
N THR A 53 -9.65 -17.06 13.62
CA THR A 53 -9.49 -16.25 14.85
C THR A 53 -10.81 -15.78 15.44
N GLY A 54 -11.92 -15.92 14.72
CA GLY A 54 -13.22 -15.40 15.14
C GLY A 54 -13.39 -13.89 14.95
N GLY A 55 -12.38 -13.20 14.41
CA GLY A 55 -12.38 -11.75 14.19
C GLY A 55 -13.53 -11.26 13.30
N ILE A 56 -14.04 -12.13 12.41
CA ILE A 56 -15.18 -11.80 11.56
C ILE A 56 -16.45 -11.42 12.35
N ASN A 57 -16.60 -11.91 13.58
CA ASN A 57 -17.74 -11.59 14.43
C ASN A 57 -17.72 -10.15 14.97
N SER A 58 -16.58 -9.44 14.86
CA SER A 58 -16.48 -8.02 15.23
C SER A 58 -17.03 -7.08 14.17
N LEU A 59 -17.30 -7.58 12.95
CA LEU A 59 -17.80 -6.78 11.86
C LEU A 59 -19.29 -6.48 12.06
N SER A 60 -19.63 -5.19 12.11
CA SER A 60 -21.00 -4.70 12.08
C SER A 60 -21.37 -4.20 10.67
N ILE A 61 -22.67 -4.21 10.36
CA ILE A 61 -23.16 -3.68 9.09
C ILE A 61 -22.91 -2.17 8.98
N GLU A 62 -22.84 -1.49 10.10
CA GLU A 62 -22.58 -0.05 10.21
C GLU A 62 -21.13 0.29 9.85
N ALA A 63 -20.18 -0.62 10.06
CA ALA A 63 -18.78 -0.46 9.68
C ALA A 63 -18.55 -0.56 8.16
N PHE A 64 -19.45 -1.24 7.44
CA PHE A 64 -19.27 -1.56 6.03
C PHE A 64 -19.08 -0.34 5.13
N PRO A 65 -19.87 0.76 5.21
CA PRO A 65 -19.67 1.93 4.35
C PRO A 65 -18.29 2.57 4.53
N ILE A 66 -17.79 2.64 5.74
CA ILE A 66 -16.47 3.21 6.05
C ILE A 66 -15.37 2.30 5.50
N LEU A 67 -15.49 0.98 5.72
CA LEU A 67 -14.55 0.00 5.17
C LEU A 67 -14.56 0.00 3.64
N LEU A 68 -15.73 0.22 3.01
CA LEU A 68 -15.87 0.35 1.57
C LEU A 68 -15.06 1.55 1.04
N VAL A 69 -15.30 2.74 1.57
CA VAL A 69 -14.60 3.95 1.15
C VAL A 69 -13.09 3.83 1.44
N SER A 70 -12.73 3.35 2.63
CA SER A 70 -11.34 3.12 3.03
C SER A 70 -10.63 2.09 2.13
N GLY A 71 -11.31 1.02 1.74
CA GLY A 71 -10.79 0.01 0.81
C GLY A 71 -10.56 0.57 -0.60
N ILE A 72 -11.51 1.38 -1.09
CA ILE A 72 -11.38 2.04 -2.40
C ILE A 72 -10.26 3.07 -2.39
N VAL A 73 -10.25 3.99 -1.43
CA VAL A 73 -9.28 5.09 -1.39
C VAL A 73 -7.89 4.58 -1.03
N GLY A 74 -7.78 3.82 0.07
CA GLY A 74 -6.49 3.40 0.61
C GLY A 74 -5.85 2.27 -0.17
N ILE A 75 -6.61 1.26 -0.58
CA ILE A 75 -6.05 0.06 -1.18
C ILE A 75 -6.21 0.08 -2.71
N PHE A 76 -7.43 0.22 -3.23
CA PHE A 76 -7.63 0.18 -4.68
C PHE A 76 -6.89 1.31 -5.40
N LEU A 77 -7.16 2.57 -5.04
CA LEU A 77 -6.52 3.73 -5.66
C LEU A 77 -5.08 3.87 -5.18
N GLY A 78 -4.83 3.76 -3.87
CA GLY A 78 -3.50 3.90 -3.28
C GLY A 78 -2.49 2.94 -3.89
N ASP A 79 -2.79 1.65 -3.94
CA ASP A 79 -1.89 0.64 -4.52
C ASP A 79 -1.79 0.73 -6.04
N THR A 80 -2.89 1.09 -6.72
CA THR A 80 -2.84 1.31 -8.18
C THR A 80 -1.86 2.41 -8.53
N PHE A 81 -1.88 3.52 -7.80
CA PHE A 81 -0.92 4.61 -7.96
C PHE A 81 0.48 4.20 -7.50
N LEU A 82 0.61 3.46 -6.40
CA LEU A 82 1.88 2.95 -5.90
C LEU A 82 2.61 2.13 -6.97
N PHE A 83 1.94 1.16 -7.58
CA PHE A 83 2.56 0.32 -8.60
C PHE A 83 2.71 1.03 -9.95
N ALA A 84 1.85 1.98 -10.26
CA ALA A 84 2.03 2.83 -11.42
C ALA A 84 3.27 3.73 -11.29
N GLY A 85 3.54 4.28 -10.11
CA GLY A 85 4.76 5.01 -9.77
C GLY A 85 5.98 4.09 -9.77
N LEU A 86 5.91 2.96 -9.06
CA LEU A 86 6.98 1.97 -8.96
C LEU A 86 7.53 1.53 -10.33
N ARG A 87 6.64 1.28 -11.29
CA ARG A 87 7.02 0.90 -12.64
C ARG A 87 7.75 2.01 -13.41
N ARG A 88 7.45 3.28 -13.11
CA ARG A 88 8.01 4.45 -13.83
C ARG A 88 9.33 4.92 -13.26
N VAL A 89 9.40 5.06 -11.95
CA VAL A 89 10.55 5.73 -11.30
C VAL A 89 11.44 4.80 -10.48
N GLY A 90 11.06 3.52 -10.43
CA GLY A 90 11.77 2.51 -9.65
C GLY A 90 11.45 2.55 -8.15
N PRO A 91 11.89 1.52 -7.39
CA PRO A 91 11.52 1.33 -6.00
C PRO A 91 12.04 2.45 -5.10
N ARG A 92 13.26 2.92 -5.30
CA ARG A 92 13.88 3.95 -4.46
C ARG A 92 13.11 5.26 -4.49
N ARG A 93 12.86 5.81 -5.68
CA ARG A 93 12.15 7.11 -5.82
C ARG A 93 10.70 6.99 -5.40
N ASN A 94 10.07 5.87 -5.72
CA ASN A 94 8.69 5.62 -5.33
C ASN A 94 8.54 5.53 -3.80
N ALA A 95 9.46 4.84 -3.12
CA ALA A 95 9.47 4.73 -1.65
C ALA A 95 9.67 6.10 -0.98
N VAL A 96 10.56 6.94 -1.55
CA VAL A 96 10.77 8.31 -1.06
C VAL A 96 9.47 9.12 -1.15
N MET A 97 8.74 9.07 -2.27
CA MET A 97 7.45 9.75 -2.41
C MET A 97 6.39 9.16 -1.48
N PHE A 98 6.37 7.85 -1.33
CA PHE A 98 5.42 7.17 -0.44
C PHE A 98 5.66 7.50 1.05
N ALA A 99 6.87 7.88 1.45
CA ALA A 99 7.18 8.29 2.81
C ALA A 99 6.40 9.55 3.27
N PHE A 100 5.86 10.35 2.34
CA PHE A 100 4.91 11.42 2.68
C PHE A 100 3.64 10.92 3.38
N ASN A 101 3.34 9.63 3.31
CA ASN A 101 2.21 9.04 4.01
C ASN A 101 2.20 9.41 5.51
N ALA A 102 3.33 9.33 6.21
CA ALA A 102 3.41 9.62 7.65
C ALA A 102 3.02 11.08 7.99
N PRO A 103 3.65 12.13 7.41
CA PRO A 103 3.24 13.50 7.67
C PRO A 103 1.81 13.81 7.19
N LEU A 104 1.36 13.22 6.08
CA LEU A 104 -0.02 13.39 5.62
C LEU A 104 -1.03 12.80 6.60
N THR A 105 -0.76 11.60 7.14
CA THR A 105 -1.62 10.98 8.16
C THR A 105 -1.65 11.82 9.43
N ALA A 106 -0.50 12.33 9.89
CA ALA A 106 -0.43 13.17 11.09
C ALA A 106 -1.20 14.48 10.92
N ILE A 107 -1.04 15.17 9.78
CA ILE A 107 -1.77 16.40 9.48
C ILE A 107 -3.27 16.12 9.39
N ALA A 108 -3.67 15.08 8.67
CA ALA A 108 -5.08 14.73 8.52
C ALA A 108 -5.71 14.26 9.84
N GLY A 109 -4.94 13.64 10.75
CA GLY A 109 -5.37 13.28 12.10
C GLY A 109 -5.78 14.48 12.95
N ILE A 110 -5.09 15.62 12.80
CA ILE A 110 -5.48 16.87 13.49
C ILE A 110 -6.87 17.32 13.05
N PHE A 111 -7.16 17.30 11.73
CA PHE A 111 -8.41 17.83 11.19
C PHE A 111 -9.58 16.86 11.25
N TYR A 112 -9.32 15.56 11.26
CA TYR A 112 -10.35 14.53 11.19
C TYR A 112 -10.63 13.84 12.51
N LEU A 113 -9.61 13.72 13.38
CA LEU A 113 -9.70 13.05 14.67
C LEU A 113 -9.48 14.00 15.86
N ASP A 114 -9.36 15.33 15.61
CA ASP A 114 -9.04 16.34 16.62
C ASP A 114 -7.80 16.00 17.46
N GLU A 115 -6.81 15.31 16.84
CA GLU A 115 -5.59 14.89 17.51
C GLU A 115 -4.67 16.08 17.78
N VAL A 116 -4.08 16.13 18.95
CA VAL A 116 -3.03 17.09 19.28
C VAL A 116 -1.67 16.51 18.93
N LEU A 117 -0.96 17.13 17.99
CA LEU A 117 0.39 16.70 17.65
C LEU A 117 1.33 16.93 18.85
N SER A 118 1.88 15.85 19.36
CA SER A 118 2.99 15.96 20.31
C SER A 118 4.26 16.46 19.60
N LEU A 119 5.12 17.14 20.35
CA LEU A 119 6.38 17.69 19.81
C LEU A 119 7.26 16.61 19.12
N PRO A 120 7.43 15.38 19.67
CA PRO A 120 8.16 14.33 18.98
C PRO A 120 7.55 13.93 17.62
N VAL A 121 6.23 13.87 17.52
CA VAL A 121 5.53 13.54 16.26
C VAL A 121 5.72 14.66 15.24
N PHE A 122 5.60 15.92 15.66
CA PHE A 122 5.88 17.08 14.80
C PHE A 122 7.31 17.06 14.26
N LEU A 123 8.30 16.86 15.13
CA LEU A 123 9.71 16.77 14.73
C LEU A 123 9.94 15.58 13.77
N GLY A 124 9.30 14.45 14.01
CA GLY A 124 9.32 13.29 13.11
C GLY A 124 8.80 13.63 11.71
N CYS A 125 7.66 14.32 11.62
CA CYS A 125 7.10 14.77 10.34
C CYS A 125 8.03 15.73 9.60
N VAL A 126 8.67 16.67 10.31
CA VAL A 126 9.65 17.60 9.73
C VAL A 126 10.86 16.84 9.21
N LEU A 127 11.40 15.88 9.99
CA LEU A 127 12.54 15.04 9.59
C LEU A 127 12.23 14.21 8.35
N VAL A 128 11.05 13.54 8.29
CA VAL A 128 10.64 12.76 7.13
C VAL A 128 10.51 13.66 5.91
N THR A 129 9.81 14.79 6.03
CA THR A 129 9.60 15.73 4.92
C THR A 129 10.94 16.27 4.40
N THR A 130 11.83 16.68 5.30
CA THR A 130 13.17 17.17 4.95
C THR A 130 13.99 16.06 4.27
N GLY A 131 13.97 14.84 4.81
CA GLY A 131 14.64 13.68 4.22
C GLY A 131 14.15 13.37 2.80
N VAL A 132 12.85 13.45 2.58
CA VAL A 132 12.23 13.27 1.23
C VAL A 132 12.71 14.37 0.27
N VAL A 133 12.67 15.64 0.69
CA VAL A 133 13.15 16.77 -0.14
C VAL A 133 14.63 16.60 -0.48
N VAL A 134 15.47 16.29 0.50
CA VAL A 134 16.91 16.03 0.29
C VAL A 134 17.12 14.85 -0.68
N ALA A 135 16.39 13.77 -0.51
CA ALA A 135 16.49 12.58 -1.38
C ALA A 135 16.07 12.87 -2.82
N ILE A 136 15.09 13.76 -3.04
CA ILE A 136 14.65 14.17 -4.38
C ILE A 136 15.67 15.13 -5.02
N VAL A 137 16.09 16.16 -4.29
CA VAL A 137 16.96 17.23 -4.82
C VAL A 137 18.40 16.74 -5.02
N TYR A 138 18.92 16.00 -4.05
CA TYR A 138 20.34 15.56 -4.05
C TYR A 138 20.51 14.09 -4.42
N GLY A 139 19.41 13.35 -4.60
CA GLY A 139 19.43 11.95 -5.03
C GLY A 139 19.94 11.84 -6.45
N LYS A 140 21.29 12.00 -6.64
CA LYS A 140 21.95 11.86 -7.94
C LYS A 140 21.58 10.52 -8.56
N THR A 141 21.13 10.58 -9.80
CA THR A 141 21.16 9.46 -10.73
C THR A 141 22.64 9.19 -11.06
N GLN A 142 23.39 8.56 -10.13
CA GLN A 142 24.60 7.92 -10.59
C GLN A 142 24.15 6.87 -11.59
N SER A 143 24.67 6.98 -12.78
CA SER A 143 24.68 5.99 -13.86
C SER A 143 25.35 4.70 -13.36
N SER A 144 24.83 4.12 -12.30
CA SER A 144 25.21 2.80 -11.86
C SER A 144 24.18 1.85 -12.45
N SER A 145 24.66 0.87 -13.14
CA SER A 145 24.10 -0.32 -13.75
C SER A 145 22.94 -1.02 -13.02
N ASN A 146 22.22 -0.36 -12.15
CA ASN A 146 21.08 -0.90 -11.44
C ASN A 146 19.82 -0.72 -12.30
N HIS A 147 19.58 -1.69 -13.15
CA HIS A 147 18.37 -1.96 -13.92
C HIS A 147 17.04 -1.68 -13.13
N TRP A 148 17.07 -1.73 -11.80
CA TRP A 148 15.92 -1.47 -10.93
C TRP A 148 15.50 0.01 -10.83
N ASP A 149 16.43 0.96 -11.02
CA ASP A 149 16.22 2.41 -10.87
C ASP A 149 16.07 3.16 -12.20
N GLU A 150 15.96 2.44 -13.31
CA GLU A 150 15.70 3.04 -14.61
C GLU A 150 14.33 3.70 -14.66
N VAL A 151 14.31 4.96 -15.12
CA VAL A 151 13.06 5.71 -15.33
C VAL A 151 12.43 5.29 -16.64
N HIS A 152 11.24 4.74 -16.58
CA HIS A 152 10.46 4.38 -17.74
C HIS A 152 9.33 5.40 -17.96
N GLY A 153 9.55 6.38 -18.83
CA GLY A 153 8.62 7.45 -19.12
C GLY A 153 8.88 8.74 -18.35
N SER A 154 7.82 9.47 -17.98
CA SER A 154 7.94 10.78 -17.34
C SER A 154 8.24 10.65 -15.84
N LEU A 155 9.38 11.20 -15.39
CA LEU A 155 9.77 11.27 -14.00
C LEU A 155 8.74 12.03 -13.13
N PRO A 156 8.28 13.25 -13.51
CA PRO A 156 7.28 13.97 -12.71
C PRO A 156 5.99 13.19 -12.52
N LEU A 157 5.52 12.52 -13.57
CA LEU A 157 4.30 11.71 -13.49
C LEU A 157 4.47 10.51 -12.56
N GLY A 158 5.64 9.86 -12.57
CA GLY A 158 5.93 8.75 -11.66
C GLY A 158 6.00 9.19 -10.20
N LEU A 159 6.63 10.34 -9.93
CA LEU A 159 6.68 10.95 -8.59
C LEU A 159 5.26 11.36 -8.12
N PHE A 160 4.46 11.95 -9.02
CA PHE A 160 3.07 12.31 -8.72
C PHE A 160 2.22 11.08 -8.34
N PHE A 161 2.39 9.96 -9.02
CA PHE A 161 1.72 8.71 -8.63
C PHE A 161 2.18 8.21 -7.27
N GLY A 162 3.47 8.29 -6.94
CA GLY A 162 3.97 7.96 -5.61
C GLY A 162 3.35 8.84 -4.51
N PHE A 163 3.18 10.13 -4.79
CA PHE A 163 2.50 11.05 -3.88
C PHE A 163 1.00 10.73 -3.73
N LEU A 164 0.28 10.47 -4.82
CA LEU A 164 -1.12 10.06 -4.76
C LEU A 164 -1.31 8.75 -3.99
N ALA A 165 -0.34 7.81 -4.11
CA ALA A 165 -0.33 6.60 -3.31
C ALA A 165 -0.21 6.91 -1.81
N ALA A 166 0.65 7.86 -1.43
CA ALA A 166 0.80 8.30 -0.04
C ALA A 166 -0.50 8.94 0.50
N VAL A 167 -1.15 9.79 -0.29
CA VAL A 167 -2.45 10.40 0.06
C VAL A 167 -3.53 9.33 0.22
N GLY A 168 -3.62 8.39 -0.72
CA GLY A 168 -4.57 7.29 -0.66
C GLY A 168 -4.39 6.44 0.59
N GLN A 169 -3.15 6.05 0.88
CA GLN A 169 -2.82 5.25 2.06
C GLN A 169 -3.15 5.98 3.35
N ALA A 170 -2.74 7.25 3.49
CA ALA A 170 -3.05 8.07 4.65
C ALA A 170 -4.56 8.19 4.87
N GLY A 171 -5.32 8.53 3.82
CA GLY A 171 -6.77 8.63 3.88
C GLY A 171 -7.45 7.30 4.23
N GLY A 172 -6.97 6.20 3.64
CA GLY A 172 -7.51 4.87 3.91
C GLY A 172 -7.31 4.41 5.35
N ILE A 173 -6.13 4.64 5.93
CA ILE A 173 -5.84 4.32 7.34
C ILE A 173 -6.69 5.19 8.26
N LEU A 174 -6.72 6.50 8.01
CA LEU A 174 -7.43 7.45 8.85
C LEU A 174 -8.94 7.15 8.91
N LEU A 175 -9.55 6.81 7.77
CA LEU A 175 -10.96 6.43 7.70
C LEU A 175 -11.28 5.15 8.50
N SER A 176 -10.37 4.17 8.51
CA SER A 176 -10.62 2.90 9.20
C SER A 176 -10.29 2.92 10.69
N ARG A 177 -9.48 3.89 11.15
CA ARG A 177 -8.98 3.95 12.53
C ARG A 177 -10.11 4.02 13.58
N PRO A 178 -11.15 4.88 13.45
CA PRO A 178 -12.23 4.91 14.44
C PRO A 178 -12.96 3.57 14.60
N LEU A 179 -13.05 2.76 13.53
CA LEU A 179 -13.69 1.45 13.62
C LEU A 179 -12.86 0.47 14.45
N MET A 180 -11.53 0.52 14.33
CA MET A 180 -10.62 -0.31 15.14
C MET A 180 -10.70 0.08 16.62
N GLU A 181 -10.79 1.37 16.92
CA GLU A 181 -10.99 1.90 18.28
C GLU A 181 -12.36 1.49 18.86
N GLN A 182 -13.38 1.27 18.03
CA GLN A 182 -14.70 0.74 18.40
C GLN A 182 -14.73 -0.78 18.56
N GLY A 183 -13.60 -1.48 18.37
CA GLY A 183 -13.48 -2.91 18.59
C GLY A 183 -13.61 -3.80 17.33
N VAL A 184 -13.59 -3.22 16.14
CA VAL A 184 -13.48 -4.02 14.90
C VAL A 184 -12.08 -4.67 14.86
N ASP A 185 -12.06 -5.99 14.69
CA ASP A 185 -10.81 -6.74 14.58
C ASP A 185 -9.99 -6.26 13.37
N PRO A 186 -8.71 -5.92 13.53
CA PRO A 186 -7.86 -5.40 12.46
C PRO A 186 -7.73 -6.34 11.26
N ILE A 187 -7.70 -7.65 11.49
CA ILE A 187 -7.59 -8.65 10.41
C ILE A 187 -8.90 -8.71 9.63
N ALA A 188 -10.04 -8.71 10.33
CA ALA A 188 -11.36 -8.72 9.71
C ALA A 188 -11.62 -7.44 8.91
N GLY A 189 -11.31 -6.27 9.49
CA GLY A 189 -11.40 -4.99 8.79
C GLY A 189 -10.51 -4.93 7.55
N SER A 190 -9.27 -5.44 7.66
CA SER A 190 -8.35 -5.55 6.51
C SER A 190 -8.87 -6.51 5.45
N ALA A 191 -9.44 -7.66 5.83
CA ALA A 191 -10.01 -8.62 4.91
C ALA A 191 -11.11 -8.00 4.05
N VAL A 192 -12.04 -7.26 4.65
CA VAL A 192 -13.11 -6.55 3.94
C VAL A 192 -12.54 -5.48 3.00
N ARG A 193 -11.62 -4.64 3.46
CA ARG A 193 -11.00 -3.59 2.66
C ARG A 193 -10.24 -4.15 1.44
N VAL A 194 -9.48 -5.23 1.64
CA VAL A 194 -8.73 -5.91 0.57
C VAL A 194 -9.67 -6.58 -0.41
N ALA A 195 -10.76 -7.20 0.06
CA ALA A 195 -11.77 -7.79 -0.82
C ALA A 195 -12.45 -6.74 -1.71
N ILE A 196 -12.80 -5.60 -1.14
CA ILE A 196 -13.38 -4.47 -1.89
C ILE A 196 -12.40 -3.99 -2.97
N ALA A 197 -11.13 -3.83 -2.63
CA ALA A 197 -10.10 -3.45 -3.59
C ALA A 197 -9.91 -4.52 -4.68
N ALA A 198 -9.95 -5.80 -4.31
CA ALA A 198 -9.87 -6.92 -5.27
C ALA A 198 -11.03 -6.89 -6.26
N ILE A 199 -12.26 -6.68 -5.77
CA ILE A 199 -13.46 -6.57 -6.62
C ILE A 199 -13.34 -5.37 -7.57
N ALA A 200 -12.96 -4.19 -7.05
CA ALA A 200 -12.75 -3.01 -7.87
C ALA A 200 -11.70 -3.23 -8.97
N LEU A 201 -10.58 -3.89 -8.63
CA LEU A 201 -9.53 -4.23 -9.60
C LEU A 201 -10.00 -5.25 -10.64
N VAL A 202 -10.83 -6.22 -10.25
CA VAL A 202 -11.44 -7.16 -11.21
C VAL A 202 -12.33 -6.41 -12.19
N VAL A 203 -13.22 -5.55 -11.70
CA VAL A 203 -14.12 -4.75 -12.54
C VAL A 203 -13.33 -3.88 -13.52
N VAL A 204 -12.35 -3.12 -13.03
CA VAL A 204 -11.51 -2.25 -13.87
C VAL A 204 -10.73 -3.06 -14.89
N TYR A 205 -10.20 -4.22 -14.50
CA TYR A 205 -9.46 -5.09 -15.41
C TYR A 205 -10.35 -5.62 -16.53
N GLU A 206 -11.55 -6.14 -16.22
CA GLU A 206 -12.47 -6.69 -17.22
C GLU A 206 -12.98 -5.59 -18.18
N VAL A 207 -13.25 -4.38 -17.67
CA VAL A 207 -13.68 -3.25 -18.50
C VAL A 207 -12.54 -2.75 -19.40
N SER A 208 -11.32 -2.67 -18.86
CA SER A 208 -10.15 -2.16 -19.58
C SER A 208 -9.55 -3.15 -20.58
N ASN A 209 -9.71 -4.45 -20.34
CA ASN A 209 -8.92 -5.51 -21.00
C ASN A 209 -9.67 -6.24 -22.14
N ARG A 210 -10.78 -5.67 -22.64
CA ARG A 210 -11.54 -6.25 -23.75
C ARG A 210 -10.74 -6.40 -25.05
N GLN A 211 -9.52 -5.82 -25.15
CA GLN A 211 -8.70 -5.80 -26.39
C GLN A 211 -7.25 -6.27 -26.22
N VAL A 212 -6.79 -6.65 -25.01
CA VAL A 212 -5.39 -7.05 -24.81
C VAL A 212 -5.26 -8.56 -24.84
N THR A 213 -4.48 -9.08 -25.78
CA THR A 213 -4.07 -10.48 -25.84
C THR A 213 -3.43 -10.92 -24.53
N ARG A 214 -3.88 -12.07 -24.00
CA ARG A 214 -3.36 -12.68 -22.77
C ARG A 214 -1.94 -13.19 -23.05
N ASP A 215 -0.94 -12.38 -22.75
CA ASP A 215 0.45 -12.83 -22.79
C ASP A 215 0.71 -13.78 -21.59
N HIS A 216 0.82 -15.08 -21.89
CA HIS A 216 1.13 -16.11 -20.90
C HIS A 216 2.63 -16.21 -20.61
N SER A 217 3.50 -15.61 -21.42
CA SER A 217 4.96 -15.69 -21.28
C SER A 217 5.49 -14.94 -20.04
N ALA A 218 4.73 -13.99 -19.51
CA ALA A 218 5.09 -13.21 -18.32
C ALA A 218 5.00 -14.01 -17.00
N TRP A 219 4.39 -15.20 -16.99
CA TRP A 219 4.22 -16.04 -15.81
C TRP A 219 5.38 -16.99 -15.61
N THR A 220 6.45 -16.51 -15.02
CA THR A 220 7.55 -17.36 -14.56
C THR A 220 7.33 -17.77 -13.10
N SER A 221 7.92 -18.89 -12.67
CA SER A 221 7.88 -19.33 -11.26
C SER A 221 8.39 -18.24 -10.32
N LYS A 222 9.36 -17.44 -10.75
CA LYS A 222 9.91 -16.31 -10.02
C LYS A 222 8.86 -15.20 -9.83
N VAL A 223 8.15 -14.81 -10.90
CA VAL A 223 7.09 -13.79 -10.84
C VAL A 223 5.96 -14.22 -9.92
N ILE A 224 5.59 -15.50 -9.95
CA ILE A 224 4.56 -16.06 -9.04
C ILE A 224 5.04 -15.98 -7.59
N ALA A 225 6.24 -16.48 -7.28
CA ALA A 225 6.80 -16.47 -5.94
C ALA A 225 6.94 -15.05 -5.39
N GLN A 226 7.40 -14.09 -6.20
CA GLN A 226 7.50 -12.68 -5.81
C GLN A 226 6.13 -12.03 -5.61
N THR A 227 5.12 -12.38 -6.42
CA THR A 227 3.74 -11.88 -6.24
C THR A 227 3.15 -12.37 -4.92
N LEU A 228 3.30 -13.66 -4.61
CA LEU A 228 2.88 -14.24 -3.34
C LEU A 228 3.63 -13.62 -2.16
N GLY A 229 4.97 -13.55 -2.26
CA GLY A 229 5.82 -12.97 -1.22
C GLY A 229 5.49 -11.50 -0.92
N SER A 230 5.28 -10.69 -1.96
CA SER A 230 4.90 -9.28 -1.80
C SER A 230 3.54 -9.11 -1.12
N GLY A 231 2.59 -10.00 -1.40
CA GLY A 231 1.29 -10.03 -0.76
C GLY A 231 1.40 -10.43 0.72
N VAL A 232 1.94 -11.60 0.99
CA VAL A 232 2.00 -12.16 2.36
C VAL A 232 2.84 -11.28 3.29
N ILE A 233 4.03 -10.86 2.86
CA ILE A 233 4.91 -10.05 3.70
C ILE A 233 4.39 -8.62 3.81
N GLY A 234 4.10 -7.96 2.69
CA GLY A 234 3.69 -6.55 2.70
C GLY A 234 2.29 -6.35 3.27
N MET A 235 1.29 -7.04 2.73
CA MET A 235 -0.10 -6.83 3.16
C MET A 235 -0.51 -7.75 4.31
N GLY A 236 -0.14 -9.02 4.28
CA GLY A 236 -0.50 -9.96 5.34
C GLY A 236 0.11 -9.55 6.66
N VAL A 237 1.43 -9.60 6.76
CA VAL A 237 2.14 -9.30 8.01
C VAL A 237 2.23 -7.79 8.24
N GLY A 238 2.64 -7.01 7.25
CA GLY A 238 2.86 -5.57 7.41
C GLY A 238 1.59 -4.80 7.79
N MET A 239 0.46 -5.10 7.16
CA MET A 239 -0.79 -4.38 7.43
C MET A 239 -1.41 -4.77 8.79
N THR A 240 -1.27 -6.01 9.22
CA THR A 240 -1.73 -6.43 10.56
C THR A 240 -0.90 -5.84 11.70
N LEU A 241 0.38 -5.54 11.45
CA LEU A 241 1.25 -4.89 12.43
C LEU A 241 0.99 -3.38 12.57
N VAL A 242 0.37 -2.74 11.57
CA VAL A 242 0.02 -1.29 11.60
C VAL A 242 -1.32 -1.05 12.29
N MET A 243 -2.19 -2.03 12.31
CA MET A 243 -3.53 -1.94 12.90
C MET A 243 -3.55 -2.48 14.32
#